data_202b7193d77ccfac653251d499441864
#
_entry.id   202b7193d77ccfac653251d499441864
#
_cell.length_a   1.000
_cell.length_b   1.000
_cell.length_c   1.000
_cell.angle_alpha   90.00
_cell.angle_beta   90.00
_cell.angle_gamma   90.00
#
_symmetry.space_group_name_H-M   'P 1'
#
loop_
_entity.id
_entity.type
_entity.pdbx_description
1 polymer ?
#
loop_
_entity_poly.entity_id
_entity_poly.type
_entity_poly.pdbx_seq_one_letter_code
_entity_poly.pdbx_strand_id
1 'polypeptide(L)'
;MPMKTLITALLLSAAPLAASHAAPVDQYGYKLPPSMQAKKKAKKAPVKKAAPAVDYTGEFVNFGDWKEVRAFLDDIATRDGFDRAELTTLINQVRYVDAAVQLVKPAPPGKPKNWQAYSKLMIDPVRTDAGIKFWNDNAEALNRAESLYGVPAEIIVGIIGVETVYGRNTGRFRVLDAITTLAFSYPEAPQRRERMEFFRGELEATLLFARQSGTDPLSLKGSFAGALGMPQFMPSSLMKYAVDFDGNGTIDLLNSPSDAIGSVAAFLAAHGWQRELAGPPVYAATVSPNRAWDSLLNQGLTAKYRNGELSAAGVTSATPAPDQLYGLVDLQNGAEPTEYWLANANFFAITQYNRSYFYAMSVVELGRTVRLARSGAAISTSASGM
;
A
#
# COMPACT_ATOMS: atom_id res chain seq x y z
N MET A 1 17.34 -40.43 74.50
CA MET A 1 17.44 -39.07 73.93
C MET A 1 16.86 -39.14 72.54
N PRO A 2 15.72 -38.50 72.22
CA PRO A 2 15.11 -38.62 70.87
C PRO A 2 15.63 -37.53 69.92
N MET A 3 15.90 -38.02 68.74
CA MET A 3 16.30 -37.24 67.54
C MET A 3 15.09 -36.46 67.01
N LYS A 4 15.18 -35.12 66.88
CA LYS A 4 14.17 -34.28 66.31
C LYS A 4 14.33 -34.25 64.80
N THR A 5 13.35 -34.74 64.09
CA THR A 5 13.23 -34.67 62.63
C THR A 5 12.66 -33.32 62.23
N LEU A 6 13.46 -32.54 61.51
CA LEU A 6 12.98 -31.25 60.92
C LEU A 6 12.33 -31.54 59.60
N ILE A 7 11.03 -31.25 59.48
CA ILE A 7 10.29 -31.28 58.22
C ILE A 7 10.38 -29.85 57.61
N THR A 8 11.13 -29.71 56.52
CA THR A 8 11.18 -28.49 55.72
C THR A 8 10.06 -28.50 54.71
N ALA A 9 9.04 -27.66 54.92
CA ALA A 9 7.93 -27.47 53.97
C ALA A 9 8.43 -26.62 52.82
N LEU A 10 8.44 -27.20 51.61
CA LEU A 10 8.70 -26.46 50.35
C LEU A 10 7.40 -25.75 49.93
N LEU A 11 7.34 -24.44 50.10
CA LEU A 11 6.29 -23.60 49.53
C LEU A 11 6.59 -23.41 48.04
N LEU A 12 5.88 -24.15 47.18
CA LEU A 12 5.82 -23.78 45.76
C LEU A 12 4.94 -22.55 45.61
N SER A 13 5.58 -21.40 45.33
CA SER A 13 4.89 -20.22 44.86
C SER A 13 4.50 -20.41 43.38
N ALA A 14 3.22 -20.70 43.13
CA ALA A 14 2.64 -20.64 41.80
C ALA A 14 2.60 -19.19 41.36
N ALA A 15 3.53 -18.76 40.48
CA ALA A 15 3.40 -17.51 39.76
C ALA A 15 2.19 -17.63 38.80
N PRO A 16 1.30 -16.61 38.74
CA PRO A 16 0.23 -16.64 37.77
C PRO A 16 0.82 -16.54 36.35
N LEU A 17 0.58 -17.55 35.52
CA LEU A 17 0.78 -17.44 34.09
C LEU A 17 -0.05 -16.24 33.59
N ALA A 18 0.61 -15.18 33.20
CA ALA A 18 -0.05 -14.09 32.48
C ALA A 18 -0.53 -14.67 31.13
N ALA A 19 -1.83 -14.95 31.05
CA ALA A 19 -2.45 -15.29 29.78
C ALA A 19 -2.26 -14.11 28.82
N SER A 20 -1.40 -14.29 27.82
CA SER A 20 -1.28 -13.36 26.72
C SER A 20 -2.60 -13.39 25.95
N HIS A 21 -3.44 -12.39 26.14
CA HIS A 21 -4.68 -12.25 25.39
C HIS A 21 -4.28 -11.89 23.95
N ALA A 22 -4.22 -12.89 23.07
CA ALA A 22 -4.13 -12.66 21.63
C ALA A 22 -5.27 -11.72 21.22
N ALA A 23 -4.99 -10.75 20.34
CA ALA A 23 -6.02 -9.86 19.82
C ALA A 23 -7.11 -10.71 19.12
N PRO A 24 -8.40 -10.42 19.34
CA PRO A 24 -9.47 -11.18 18.71
C PRO A 24 -9.36 -11.10 17.19
N VAL A 25 -9.55 -12.25 16.53
CA VAL A 25 -9.51 -12.40 15.08
C VAL A 25 -10.84 -12.92 14.56
N ASP A 26 -11.11 -12.74 13.27
CA ASP A 26 -12.28 -13.34 12.62
C ASP A 26 -12.01 -14.75 12.11
N GLN A 27 -13.01 -15.31 11.39
CA GLN A 27 -12.97 -16.66 10.84
C GLN A 27 -11.84 -16.91 9.83
N TYR A 28 -11.20 -15.86 9.27
CA TYR A 28 -10.08 -15.97 8.35
C TYR A 28 -8.73 -15.62 9.00
N GLY A 29 -8.71 -15.36 10.33
CA GLY A 29 -7.51 -15.04 11.08
C GLY A 29 -7.10 -13.56 11.06
N TYR A 30 -7.94 -12.67 10.52
CA TYR A 30 -7.69 -11.23 10.54
C TYR A 30 -8.00 -10.62 11.90
N LYS A 31 -7.20 -9.66 12.33
CA LYS A 31 -7.44 -8.91 13.57
C LYS A 31 -8.72 -8.09 13.47
N LEU A 32 -9.52 -8.11 14.55
CA LEU A 32 -10.70 -7.27 14.60
C LEU A 32 -10.32 -5.79 14.68
N PRO A 33 -11.10 -4.90 14.01
CA PRO A 33 -10.86 -3.46 14.04
C PRO A 33 -10.83 -2.92 15.49
N PRO A 34 -10.01 -1.88 15.77
CA PRO A 34 -9.94 -1.26 17.08
C PRO A 34 -11.27 -0.75 17.63
N SER A 35 -12.20 -0.35 16.74
CA SER A 35 -13.57 0.07 17.09
C SER A 35 -14.43 -1.06 17.64
N MET A 36 -14.09 -2.31 17.33
CA MET A 36 -14.78 -3.52 17.79
C MET A 36 -14.06 -4.22 18.96
N GLN A 37 -12.87 -3.75 19.33
CA GLN A 37 -12.18 -4.20 20.53
C GLN A 37 -12.64 -3.38 21.74
N ALA A 38 -12.80 -4.00 22.92
CA ALA A 38 -13.21 -3.30 24.14
C ALA A 38 -12.33 -2.07 24.39
N LYS A 39 -12.96 -0.90 24.58
CA LYS A 39 -12.27 0.38 24.76
C LYS A 39 -11.35 0.35 25.99
N LYS A 40 -10.05 0.18 25.81
CA LYS A 40 -9.04 0.51 26.83
C LYS A 40 -8.87 2.03 26.86
N LYS A 41 -8.99 2.66 28.04
CA LYS A 41 -8.76 4.10 28.23
C LYS A 41 -7.39 4.47 27.64
N ALA A 42 -7.39 5.33 26.64
CA ALA A 42 -6.17 5.80 25.98
C ALA A 42 -5.36 6.69 26.96
N LYS A 43 -4.10 6.34 27.23
CA LYS A 43 -3.14 7.26 27.85
C LYS A 43 -2.79 8.34 26.81
N LYS A 44 -2.83 9.63 27.21
CA LYS A 44 -2.39 10.75 26.36
C LYS A 44 -0.97 10.49 25.87
N ALA A 45 -0.79 10.44 24.55
CA ALA A 45 0.53 10.32 23.93
C ALA A 45 1.36 11.61 24.16
N PRO A 46 2.68 11.50 24.32
CA PRO A 46 3.55 12.68 24.42
C PRO A 46 3.48 13.49 23.12
N VAL A 47 3.40 14.81 23.25
CA VAL A 47 3.40 15.75 22.12
C VAL A 47 4.74 15.60 21.37
N LYS A 48 4.72 15.03 20.17
CA LYS A 48 5.89 15.00 19.28
C LYS A 48 6.20 16.45 18.84
N LYS A 49 7.47 16.86 18.92
CA LYS A 49 7.93 18.10 18.25
C LYS A 49 7.49 18.04 16.79
N ALA A 50 6.89 19.13 16.29
CA ALA A 50 6.53 19.25 14.89
C ALA A 50 7.77 19.02 14.01
N ALA A 51 7.64 18.17 13.01
CA ALA A 51 8.67 18.02 11.99
C ALA A 51 8.83 19.37 11.25
N PRO A 52 10.04 19.70 10.76
CA PRO A 52 10.23 20.91 9.95
C PRO A 52 9.26 20.93 8.79
N ALA A 53 8.74 22.10 8.45
CA ALA A 53 7.83 22.26 7.31
C ALA A 53 8.52 21.81 6.03
N VAL A 54 7.80 20.98 5.23
CA VAL A 54 8.30 20.54 3.92
C VAL A 54 8.19 21.70 2.96
N ASP A 55 9.28 22.04 2.27
CA ASP A 55 9.24 22.99 1.16
C ASP A 55 8.70 22.31 -0.10
N TYR A 56 7.50 22.75 -0.50
CA TYR A 56 6.83 22.27 -1.72
C TYR A 56 7.12 23.12 -2.94
N THR A 57 7.76 24.28 -2.77
CA THR A 57 7.94 25.27 -3.85
C THR A 57 9.19 25.04 -4.67
N GLY A 58 10.22 24.46 -4.05
CA GLY A 58 11.51 24.19 -4.68
C GLY A 58 12.32 25.46 -4.99
N GLU A 59 13.54 25.22 -5.48
CA GLU A 59 14.51 26.26 -5.83
C GLU A 59 14.55 26.48 -7.35
N PHE A 60 14.80 27.71 -7.76
CA PHE A 60 15.01 28.00 -9.17
C PHE A 60 16.40 27.48 -9.59
N VAL A 61 16.42 26.54 -10.53
CA VAL A 61 17.61 26.10 -11.25
C VAL A 61 17.30 26.10 -12.74
N ASN A 62 18.29 26.47 -13.57
CA ASN A 62 18.09 26.42 -15.00
C ASN A 62 18.31 25.01 -15.54
N PHE A 63 17.30 24.14 -15.45
CA PHE A 63 17.36 22.79 -16.00
C PHE A 63 17.68 22.76 -17.51
N GLY A 64 17.29 23.79 -18.26
CA GLY A 64 17.58 23.90 -19.69
C GLY A 64 19.07 24.00 -20.02
N ASP A 65 19.92 24.36 -19.05
CA ASP A 65 21.38 24.38 -19.22
C ASP A 65 22.03 23.00 -19.00
N TRP A 66 21.32 22.05 -18.44
CA TRP A 66 21.86 20.72 -18.18
C TRP A 66 21.93 19.91 -19.50
N LYS A 67 23.12 19.38 -19.81
CA LYS A 67 23.34 18.63 -21.06
C LYS A 67 22.38 17.45 -21.22
N GLU A 68 22.16 16.71 -20.15
CA GLU A 68 21.28 15.52 -20.11
C GLU A 68 19.82 15.91 -20.32
N VAL A 69 19.39 17.07 -19.79
CA VAL A 69 18.03 17.59 -20.00
C VAL A 69 17.86 17.97 -21.46
N ARG A 70 18.79 18.73 -22.05
CA ARG A 70 18.71 19.09 -23.47
C ARG A 70 18.63 17.85 -24.38
N ALA A 71 19.47 16.86 -24.13
CA ALA A 71 19.46 15.63 -24.92
C ALA A 71 18.12 14.88 -24.80
N PHE A 72 17.54 14.84 -23.61
CA PHE A 72 16.20 14.27 -23.38
C PHE A 72 15.12 15.04 -24.12
N LEU A 73 15.14 16.38 -24.07
CA LEU A 73 14.16 17.20 -24.77
C LEU A 73 14.28 17.08 -26.30
N ASP A 74 15.51 16.93 -26.84
CA ASP A 74 15.73 16.68 -28.26
C ASP A 74 15.17 15.32 -28.69
N ASP A 75 15.34 14.30 -27.85
CA ASP A 75 14.83 12.96 -28.10
C ASP A 75 13.28 12.93 -28.13
N ILE A 76 12.60 13.44 -27.09
CA ILE A 76 11.13 13.45 -27.05
C ILE A 76 10.50 14.39 -28.09
N ALA A 77 11.17 15.50 -28.45
CA ALA A 77 10.70 16.35 -29.53
C ALA A 77 10.69 15.59 -30.87
N THR A 78 11.73 14.81 -31.14
CA THR A 78 11.85 14.01 -32.37
C THR A 78 10.89 12.82 -32.37
N ARG A 79 10.83 12.07 -31.26
CA ARG A 79 10.06 10.83 -31.18
C ARG A 79 8.56 11.05 -31.04
N ASP A 80 8.16 12.02 -30.20
CA ASP A 80 6.78 12.24 -29.81
C ASP A 80 6.14 13.47 -30.48
N GLY A 81 6.91 14.19 -31.31
CA GLY A 81 6.42 15.33 -32.07
C GLY A 81 6.07 16.54 -31.20
N PHE A 82 6.84 16.79 -30.14
CA PHE A 82 6.73 18.03 -29.37
C PHE A 82 7.48 19.17 -30.06
N ASP A 83 6.96 20.39 -29.93
CA ASP A 83 7.74 21.58 -30.29
C ASP A 83 8.91 21.77 -29.32
N ARG A 84 10.11 21.81 -29.86
CA ARG A 84 11.34 21.90 -29.06
C ARG A 84 11.48 23.24 -28.33
N ALA A 85 10.97 24.33 -28.90
CA ALA A 85 11.01 25.65 -28.28
C ALA A 85 9.99 25.74 -27.12
N GLU A 86 8.81 25.17 -27.31
CA GLU A 86 7.79 25.06 -26.23
C GLU A 86 8.33 24.22 -25.07
N LEU A 87 8.94 23.05 -25.33
CA LEU A 87 9.57 22.23 -24.29
C LEU A 87 10.66 23.01 -23.54
N THR A 88 11.48 23.80 -24.25
CA THR A 88 12.50 24.62 -23.60
C THR A 88 11.89 25.71 -22.71
N THR A 89 10.85 26.36 -23.20
CA THR A 89 10.12 27.40 -22.44
C THR A 89 9.48 26.80 -21.18
N LEU A 90 8.94 25.59 -21.29
CA LEU A 90 8.34 24.88 -20.17
C LEU A 90 9.39 24.47 -19.14
N ILE A 91 10.49 23.84 -19.57
CA ILE A 91 11.51 23.32 -18.66
C ILE A 91 12.23 24.43 -17.90
N ASN A 92 12.34 25.62 -18.48
CA ASN A 92 12.90 26.78 -17.80
C ASN A 92 12.02 27.33 -16.67
N GLN A 93 10.78 26.86 -16.53
CA GLN A 93 9.87 27.19 -15.43
C GLN A 93 9.86 26.11 -14.33
N VAL A 94 10.56 24.99 -14.58
CA VAL A 94 10.66 23.88 -13.63
C VAL A 94 11.62 24.24 -12.51
N ARG A 95 11.28 23.84 -11.28
CA ARG A 95 12.08 24.08 -10.08
C ARG A 95 12.69 22.79 -9.55
N TYR A 96 13.87 22.91 -8.98
CA TYR A 96 14.51 21.82 -8.27
C TYR A 96 13.89 21.65 -6.89
N VAL A 97 13.45 20.46 -6.55
CA VAL A 97 12.77 20.15 -5.28
C VAL A 97 13.64 19.26 -4.41
N ASP A 98 14.47 19.84 -3.56
CA ASP A 98 15.34 19.08 -2.64
C ASP A 98 14.50 18.16 -1.73
N ALA A 99 13.33 18.59 -1.28
CA ALA A 99 12.43 17.78 -0.47
C ALA A 99 12.08 16.43 -1.16
N ALA A 100 11.89 16.42 -2.49
CA ALA A 100 11.67 15.18 -3.23
C ALA A 100 12.88 14.26 -3.18
N VAL A 101 14.09 14.83 -3.35
CA VAL A 101 15.36 14.09 -3.26
C VAL A 101 15.55 13.48 -1.86
N GLN A 102 15.25 14.24 -0.80
CA GLN A 102 15.38 13.72 0.57
C GLN A 102 14.38 12.61 0.87
N LEU A 103 13.14 12.73 0.39
CA LEU A 103 12.05 11.78 0.64
C LEU A 103 12.21 10.45 -0.09
N VAL A 104 12.92 10.42 -1.26
CA VAL A 104 13.20 9.16 -1.97
C VAL A 104 14.43 8.42 -1.46
N LYS A 105 15.23 9.02 -0.56
CA LYS A 105 16.39 8.34 0.01
C LYS A 105 15.96 7.07 0.73
N PRO A 106 16.72 5.98 0.58
CA PRO A 106 16.48 4.77 1.35
C PRO A 106 16.48 5.06 2.85
N ALA A 107 15.58 4.41 3.59
CA ALA A 107 15.61 4.48 5.03
C ALA A 107 17.00 4.00 5.55
N PRO A 108 17.54 4.61 6.64
CA PRO A 108 18.77 4.13 7.23
C PRO A 108 18.69 2.64 7.57
N PRO A 109 19.75 1.86 7.30
CA PRO A 109 19.77 0.45 7.65
C PRO A 109 19.63 0.26 9.17
N GLY A 110 19.01 -0.85 9.58
CA GLY A 110 19.03 -1.29 10.97
C GLY A 110 17.72 -1.22 11.75
N LYS A 111 16.64 -0.67 11.20
CA LYS A 111 15.33 -0.85 11.84
C LYS A 111 14.69 -2.13 11.33
N PRO A 112 14.45 -3.16 12.19
CA PRO A 112 13.76 -4.36 11.78
C PRO A 112 12.35 -4.01 11.30
N LYS A 113 11.90 -4.71 10.26
CA LYS A 113 10.51 -4.59 9.77
C LYS A 113 9.56 -4.92 10.92
N ASN A 114 8.50 -4.13 11.09
CA ASN A 114 7.50 -4.32 12.13
C ASN A 114 6.10 -4.08 11.58
N TRP A 115 5.42 -5.16 11.25
CA TRP A 115 4.09 -5.15 10.68
C TRP A 115 3.06 -4.51 11.63
N GLN A 116 3.10 -4.86 12.92
CA GLN A 116 2.15 -4.31 13.90
C GLN A 116 2.26 -2.78 14.05
N ALA A 117 3.48 -2.25 13.94
CA ALA A 117 3.68 -0.80 13.95
C ALA A 117 3.20 -0.17 12.63
N TYR A 118 3.46 -0.83 11.49
CA TYR A 118 3.04 -0.36 10.17
C TYR A 118 1.52 -0.39 10.01
N SER A 119 0.86 -1.48 10.37
CA SER A 119 -0.59 -1.62 10.25
C SER A 119 -1.35 -0.58 11.09
N LYS A 120 -0.86 -0.23 12.28
CA LYS A 120 -1.43 0.84 13.12
C LYS A 120 -1.40 2.22 12.47
N LEU A 121 -0.47 2.48 11.55
CA LEU A 121 -0.41 3.73 10.78
C LEU A 121 -1.37 3.72 9.60
N MET A 122 -1.70 2.54 9.06
CA MET A 122 -2.54 2.39 7.87
C MET A 122 -4.00 2.08 8.21
N ILE A 123 -4.25 1.47 9.37
CA ILE A 123 -5.59 1.04 9.81
C ILE A 123 -5.93 1.78 11.09
N ASP A 124 -6.30 3.03 10.95
CA ASP A 124 -6.65 3.94 12.05
C ASP A 124 -8.14 4.37 11.96
N PRO A 125 -8.72 4.90 13.05
CA PRO A 125 -10.11 5.35 13.05
C PRO A 125 -10.43 6.41 11.99
N VAL A 126 -9.48 7.31 11.69
CA VAL A 126 -9.70 8.38 10.70
C VAL A 126 -9.89 7.81 9.31
N ARG A 127 -9.06 6.80 8.93
CA ARG A 127 -9.23 6.10 7.65
C ARG A 127 -10.49 5.24 7.63
N THR A 128 -10.80 4.56 8.71
CA THR A 128 -12.00 3.72 8.82
C THR A 128 -13.27 4.55 8.64
N ASP A 129 -13.41 5.64 9.40
CA ASP A 129 -14.59 6.51 9.33
C ASP A 129 -14.72 7.19 7.97
N ALA A 130 -13.60 7.66 7.41
CA ALA A 130 -13.58 8.24 6.07
C ALA A 130 -13.92 7.20 4.99
N GLY A 131 -13.51 5.94 5.18
CA GLY A 131 -13.79 4.84 4.27
C GLY A 131 -15.28 4.44 4.27
N ILE A 132 -15.92 4.43 5.44
CA ILE A 132 -17.37 4.20 5.53
C ILE A 132 -18.13 5.29 4.74
N LYS A 133 -17.75 6.55 4.95
CA LYS A 133 -18.35 7.66 4.23
C LYS A 133 -18.10 7.54 2.71
N PHE A 134 -16.85 7.32 2.29
CA PHE A 134 -16.47 7.17 0.89
C PHE A 134 -17.26 6.03 0.21
N TRP A 135 -17.39 4.89 0.88
CA TRP A 135 -18.15 3.75 0.35
C TRP A 135 -19.63 4.08 0.19
N ASN A 136 -20.24 4.72 1.18
CA ASN A 136 -21.66 5.08 1.11
C ASN A 136 -21.94 6.11 0.01
N ASP A 137 -21.08 7.13 -0.12
CA ASP A 137 -21.22 8.18 -1.12
C ASP A 137 -21.01 7.68 -2.55
N ASN A 138 -20.23 6.59 -2.73
CA ASN A 138 -19.83 6.06 -4.04
C ASN A 138 -20.27 4.60 -4.27
N ALA A 139 -21.33 4.13 -3.58
CA ALA A 139 -21.73 2.73 -3.62
C ALA A 139 -22.06 2.24 -5.03
N GLU A 140 -22.68 3.08 -5.87
CA GLU A 140 -23.01 2.74 -7.25
C GLU A 140 -21.76 2.52 -8.10
N ALA A 141 -20.79 3.43 -8.05
CA ALA A 141 -19.53 3.32 -8.78
C ALA A 141 -18.73 2.09 -8.33
N LEU A 142 -18.68 1.81 -7.02
CA LEU A 142 -18.02 0.63 -6.46
C LEU A 142 -18.67 -0.67 -6.93
N ASN A 143 -20.00 -0.77 -6.88
CA ASN A 143 -20.74 -1.95 -7.37
C ASN A 143 -20.53 -2.17 -8.87
N ARG A 144 -20.53 -1.09 -9.65
CA ARG A 144 -20.29 -1.15 -11.10
C ARG A 144 -18.85 -1.59 -11.39
N ALA A 145 -17.85 -1.08 -10.66
CA ALA A 145 -16.46 -1.51 -10.82
C ALA A 145 -16.26 -2.98 -10.46
N GLU A 146 -16.86 -3.45 -9.36
CA GLU A 146 -16.86 -4.85 -8.97
C GLU A 146 -17.50 -5.74 -10.05
N SER A 147 -18.66 -5.35 -10.58
CA SER A 147 -19.34 -6.08 -11.66
C SER A 147 -18.51 -6.14 -12.95
N LEU A 148 -17.88 -5.02 -13.33
CA LEU A 148 -17.15 -4.92 -14.60
C LEU A 148 -15.79 -5.61 -14.54
N TYR A 149 -15.00 -5.34 -13.49
CA TYR A 149 -13.61 -5.78 -13.37
C TYR A 149 -13.44 -7.00 -12.46
N GLY A 150 -14.45 -7.39 -11.70
CA GLY A 150 -14.38 -8.49 -10.72
C GLY A 150 -13.54 -8.18 -9.48
N VAL A 151 -13.21 -6.91 -9.25
CA VAL A 151 -12.45 -6.47 -8.08
C VAL A 151 -13.42 -6.07 -6.97
N PRO A 152 -13.43 -6.75 -5.81
CA PRO A 152 -14.35 -6.42 -4.72
C PRO A 152 -14.22 -4.98 -4.27
N ALA A 153 -15.36 -4.34 -3.97
CA ALA A 153 -15.42 -2.96 -3.51
C ALA A 153 -14.49 -2.70 -2.31
N GLU A 154 -14.35 -3.66 -1.38
CA GLU A 154 -13.45 -3.55 -0.22
C GLU A 154 -11.99 -3.37 -0.61
N ILE A 155 -11.53 -3.99 -1.70
CA ILE A 155 -10.14 -3.85 -2.17
C ILE A 155 -9.91 -2.46 -2.77
N ILE A 156 -10.85 -1.97 -3.58
CA ILE A 156 -10.79 -0.62 -4.16
C ILE A 156 -10.77 0.44 -3.06
N VAL A 157 -11.67 0.31 -2.08
CA VAL A 157 -11.75 1.19 -0.89
C VAL A 157 -10.44 1.10 -0.07
N GLY A 158 -9.88 -0.10 0.08
CA GLY A 158 -8.60 -0.32 0.76
C GLY A 158 -7.45 0.44 0.10
N ILE A 159 -7.32 0.34 -1.23
CA ILE A 159 -6.27 1.05 -1.99
C ILE A 159 -6.42 2.57 -1.83
N ILE A 160 -7.58 3.14 -2.15
CA ILE A 160 -7.80 4.61 -2.10
C ILE A 160 -7.62 5.12 -0.66
N GLY A 161 -8.00 4.31 0.33
CA GLY A 161 -7.82 4.63 1.74
C GLY A 161 -6.35 4.63 2.19
N VAL A 162 -5.56 3.64 1.77
CA VAL A 162 -4.12 3.56 2.08
C VAL A 162 -3.37 4.70 1.39
N GLU A 163 -3.67 4.94 0.11
CA GLU A 163 -2.95 5.93 -0.70
C GLU A 163 -3.18 7.36 -0.21
N THR A 164 -4.41 7.79 -0.09
CA THR A 164 -4.71 9.23 0.09
C THR A 164 -5.71 9.55 1.20
N VAL A 165 -6.12 8.56 2.00
CA VAL A 165 -7.25 8.76 2.93
C VAL A 165 -8.46 9.31 2.18
N TYR A 166 -8.79 8.66 1.07
CA TYR A 166 -9.92 9.00 0.19
C TYR A 166 -9.85 10.43 -0.36
N GLY A 167 -8.70 10.80 -0.92
CA GLY A 167 -8.47 12.09 -1.56
C GLY A 167 -8.05 13.23 -0.62
N ARG A 168 -7.92 12.99 0.71
CA ARG A 168 -7.51 14.05 1.66
C ARG A 168 -6.02 14.41 1.54
N ASN A 169 -5.17 13.50 1.03
CA ASN A 169 -3.73 13.63 0.98
C ASN A 169 -3.18 13.24 -0.40
N THR A 170 -3.56 13.94 -1.44
CA THR A 170 -3.14 13.65 -2.83
C THR A 170 -1.75 14.21 -3.18
N GLY A 171 -1.13 14.96 -2.26
CA GLY A 171 0.17 15.59 -2.47
C GLY A 171 0.06 17.09 -2.80
N ARG A 172 1.17 17.81 -2.62
CA ARG A 172 1.25 19.27 -2.82
C ARG A 172 2.41 19.69 -3.73
N PHE A 173 3.24 18.74 -4.15
CA PHE A 173 4.34 19.02 -5.05
C PHE A 173 3.80 19.30 -6.45
N ARG A 174 4.39 20.24 -7.17
CA ARG A 174 4.18 20.35 -8.60
C ARG A 174 4.83 19.12 -9.25
N VAL A 175 4.02 18.31 -9.93
CA VAL A 175 4.46 17.00 -10.46
C VAL A 175 5.63 17.14 -11.40
N LEU A 176 5.57 18.14 -12.31
CA LEU A 176 6.64 18.39 -13.26
C LEU A 176 7.96 18.71 -12.57
N ASP A 177 7.95 19.48 -11.47
CA ASP A 177 9.16 19.79 -10.69
C ASP A 177 9.74 18.55 -10.02
N ALA A 178 8.90 17.80 -9.33
CA ALA A 178 9.32 16.61 -8.59
C ALA A 178 9.91 15.55 -9.53
N ILE A 179 9.20 15.24 -10.61
CA ILE A 179 9.64 14.23 -11.58
C ILE A 179 10.92 14.68 -12.29
N THR A 180 11.00 15.94 -12.76
CA THR A 180 12.22 16.44 -13.41
C THR A 180 13.42 16.40 -12.46
N THR A 181 13.22 16.82 -11.21
CA THR A 181 14.27 16.72 -10.19
C THR A 181 14.78 15.30 -10.05
N LEU A 182 13.88 14.30 -9.93
CA LEU A 182 14.26 12.90 -9.76
C LEU A 182 14.79 12.24 -11.04
N ALA A 183 14.36 12.70 -12.22
CA ALA A 183 14.85 12.25 -13.51
C ALA A 183 16.32 12.61 -13.77
N PHE A 184 16.77 13.74 -13.22
CA PHE A 184 18.12 14.27 -13.51
C PHE A 184 19.00 14.45 -12.27
N SER A 185 18.44 14.36 -11.06
CA SER A 185 19.16 14.53 -9.79
C SER A 185 18.72 13.55 -8.71
N TYR A 186 18.55 12.28 -9.07
CA TYR A 186 18.24 11.22 -8.09
C TYR A 186 19.41 11.05 -7.11
N PRO A 187 19.15 10.86 -5.79
CA PRO A 187 20.22 10.69 -4.81
C PRO A 187 21.03 9.43 -5.05
N GLU A 188 22.25 9.38 -4.47
CA GLU A 188 23.07 8.18 -4.49
C GLU A 188 22.33 7.02 -3.80
N ALA A 189 22.11 5.95 -4.55
CA ALA A 189 21.40 4.75 -4.11
C ALA A 189 21.74 3.57 -5.02
N PRO A 190 21.55 2.32 -4.58
CA PRO A 190 21.55 1.18 -5.49
C PRO A 190 20.55 1.42 -6.64
N GLN A 191 20.91 1.05 -7.85
CA GLN A 191 20.08 1.23 -9.06
C GLN A 191 19.71 2.70 -9.36
N ARG A 192 20.58 3.66 -8.98
CA ARG A 192 20.35 5.10 -9.24
C ARG A 192 20.07 5.38 -10.71
N ARG A 193 20.83 4.76 -11.62
CA ARG A 193 20.66 4.94 -13.06
C ARG A 193 19.29 4.47 -13.53
N GLU A 194 18.87 3.28 -13.15
CA GLU A 194 17.57 2.72 -13.49
C GLU A 194 16.41 3.56 -12.93
N ARG A 195 16.61 4.14 -11.74
CA ARG A 195 15.64 5.06 -11.15
C ARG A 195 15.52 6.36 -11.93
N MET A 196 16.64 6.92 -12.37
CA MET A 196 16.63 8.12 -13.22
C MET A 196 15.94 7.86 -14.56
N GLU A 197 16.21 6.72 -15.20
CA GLU A 197 15.52 6.32 -16.44
C GLU A 197 14.02 6.14 -16.23
N PHE A 198 13.62 5.50 -15.13
CA PHE A 198 12.21 5.41 -14.76
C PHE A 198 11.57 6.81 -14.67
N PHE A 199 12.17 7.75 -13.93
CA PHE A 199 11.62 9.11 -13.80
C PHE A 199 11.67 9.91 -15.13
N ARG A 200 12.56 9.62 -16.05
CA ARG A 200 12.54 10.20 -17.41
C ARG A 200 11.31 9.71 -18.18
N GLY A 201 10.99 8.43 -18.09
CA GLY A 201 9.75 7.89 -18.67
C GLY A 201 8.50 8.51 -18.05
N GLU A 202 8.51 8.76 -16.74
CA GLU A 202 7.39 9.43 -16.06
C GLU A 202 7.27 10.93 -16.45
N LEU A 203 8.41 11.60 -16.70
CA LEU A 203 8.43 12.97 -17.22
C LEU A 203 7.80 13.05 -18.61
N GLU A 204 8.20 12.14 -19.51
CA GLU A 204 7.62 12.01 -20.84
C GLU A 204 6.11 11.74 -20.77
N ALA A 205 5.68 10.77 -19.94
CA ALA A 205 4.27 10.47 -19.73
C ALA A 205 3.48 11.67 -19.17
N THR A 206 4.10 12.48 -18.30
CA THR A 206 3.49 13.72 -17.77
C THR A 206 3.22 14.71 -18.90
N LEU A 207 4.19 14.91 -19.80
CA LEU A 207 4.05 15.84 -20.93
C LEU A 207 3.04 15.34 -21.96
N LEU A 208 3.03 14.04 -22.25
CA LEU A 208 2.05 13.41 -23.14
C LEU A 208 0.64 13.52 -22.58
N PHE A 209 0.45 13.22 -21.30
CA PHE A 209 -0.83 13.37 -20.62
C PHE A 209 -1.34 14.83 -20.69
N ALA A 210 -0.47 15.78 -20.34
CA ALA A 210 -0.82 17.19 -20.35
C ALA A 210 -1.27 17.65 -21.76
N ARG A 211 -0.57 17.23 -22.80
CA ARG A 211 -0.93 17.51 -24.19
C ARG A 211 -2.26 16.89 -24.61
N GLN A 212 -2.48 15.61 -24.27
CA GLN A 212 -3.71 14.89 -24.64
C GLN A 212 -4.95 15.40 -23.92
N SER A 213 -4.81 15.78 -22.64
CA SER A 213 -5.91 16.30 -21.83
C SER A 213 -6.13 17.83 -21.96
N GLY A 214 -5.22 18.54 -22.65
CA GLY A 214 -5.24 20.00 -22.69
C GLY A 214 -4.92 20.65 -21.33
N THR A 215 -4.33 19.91 -20.40
CA THR A 215 -4.00 20.39 -19.05
C THR A 215 -2.64 21.07 -19.05
N ASP A 216 -2.52 22.21 -18.37
CA ASP A 216 -1.21 22.84 -18.13
C ASP A 216 -0.35 21.93 -17.24
N PRO A 217 0.81 21.39 -17.73
CA PRO A 217 1.66 20.51 -16.96
C PRO A 217 2.21 21.15 -15.68
N LEU A 218 2.29 22.49 -15.62
CA LEU A 218 2.71 23.21 -14.43
C LEU A 218 1.62 23.29 -13.35
N SER A 219 0.36 23.01 -13.69
CA SER A 219 -0.77 23.01 -12.76
C SER A 219 -0.89 21.68 -11.97
N LEU A 220 -0.34 20.59 -12.49
CA LEU A 220 -0.46 19.26 -11.90
C LEU A 220 0.20 19.18 -10.53
N LYS A 221 -0.56 18.75 -9.52
CA LYS A 221 -0.08 18.53 -8.15
C LYS A 221 -0.20 17.07 -7.76
N GLY A 222 0.78 16.58 -7.01
CA GLY A 222 0.83 15.20 -6.60
C GLY A 222 1.84 14.95 -5.47
N SER A 223 2.27 13.69 -5.32
CA SER A 223 3.25 13.29 -4.33
C SER A 223 4.66 13.83 -4.66
N PHE A 224 5.58 13.66 -3.71
CA PHE A 224 7.00 14.00 -3.90
C PHE A 224 7.67 13.19 -5.04
N ALA A 225 7.09 12.08 -5.45
CA ALA A 225 7.56 11.26 -6.56
C ALA A 225 6.70 11.45 -7.84
N GLY A 226 5.75 12.38 -7.83
CA GLY A 226 4.92 12.70 -8.99
C GLY A 226 3.66 11.84 -9.16
N ALA A 227 3.28 11.04 -8.18
CA ALA A 227 2.03 10.28 -8.23
C ALA A 227 0.81 11.20 -8.09
N LEU A 228 -0.26 10.91 -8.84
CA LEU A 228 -1.41 11.77 -9.11
C LEU A 228 -2.72 11.23 -8.56
N GLY A 229 -3.54 12.13 -8.04
CA GLY A 229 -4.94 11.90 -7.69
C GLY A 229 -5.17 11.00 -6.49
N MET A 230 -6.43 10.61 -6.27
CA MET A 230 -6.84 9.72 -5.17
C MET A 230 -6.13 8.36 -5.20
N PRO A 231 -5.93 7.73 -6.39
CA PRO A 231 -5.28 6.43 -6.50
C PRO A 231 -3.74 6.51 -6.52
N GLN A 232 -3.14 7.70 -6.50
CA GLN A 232 -1.68 7.89 -6.56
C GLN A 232 -1.04 7.19 -7.76
N PHE A 233 -1.65 7.31 -8.94
CA PHE A 233 -1.07 6.78 -10.16
C PHE A 233 0.14 7.59 -10.60
N MET A 234 1.23 6.89 -10.98
CA MET A 234 2.28 7.52 -11.74
C MET A 234 1.75 7.93 -13.12
N PRO A 235 2.30 8.98 -13.75
CA PRO A 235 1.82 9.47 -15.06
C PRO A 235 1.70 8.38 -16.13
N SER A 236 2.67 7.47 -16.20
CA SER A 236 2.60 6.32 -17.12
C SER A 236 1.46 5.36 -16.81
N SER A 237 1.16 5.15 -15.53
CA SER A 237 0.02 4.33 -15.10
C SER A 237 -1.31 5.03 -15.38
N LEU A 238 -1.36 6.35 -15.21
CA LEU A 238 -2.53 7.16 -15.57
C LEU A 238 -2.83 7.02 -17.07
N MET A 239 -1.83 7.21 -17.93
CA MET A 239 -1.97 7.06 -19.38
C MET A 239 -2.47 5.67 -19.81
N LYS A 240 -2.10 4.62 -19.06
CA LYS A 240 -2.42 3.22 -19.42
C LYS A 240 -3.72 2.70 -18.85
N TYR A 241 -4.07 3.10 -17.63
CA TYR A 241 -5.10 2.41 -16.83
C TYR A 241 -6.20 3.33 -16.30
N ALA A 242 -6.01 4.66 -16.37
CA ALA A 242 -7.07 5.56 -15.97
C ALA A 242 -8.24 5.52 -16.95
N VAL A 243 -9.44 5.57 -16.42
CA VAL A 243 -10.68 5.50 -17.19
C VAL A 243 -11.62 6.63 -16.77
N ASP A 244 -12.29 7.22 -17.77
CA ASP A 244 -13.46 8.08 -17.56
C ASP A 244 -14.63 7.17 -17.12
N PHE A 245 -14.73 6.95 -15.82
CA PHE A 245 -15.68 5.97 -15.29
C PHE A 245 -17.06 6.57 -15.01
N ASP A 246 -17.20 7.90 -14.90
CA ASP A 246 -18.52 8.56 -14.84
C ASP A 246 -19.08 8.90 -16.22
N GLY A 247 -18.27 8.81 -17.28
CA GLY A 247 -18.69 9.00 -18.67
C GLY A 247 -18.89 10.48 -19.04
N ASN A 248 -18.21 11.38 -18.35
CA ASN A 248 -18.35 12.83 -18.59
C ASN A 248 -17.43 13.35 -19.71
N GLY A 249 -16.59 12.49 -20.30
CA GLY A 249 -15.65 12.81 -21.38
C GLY A 249 -14.26 13.24 -20.90
N THR A 250 -14.00 13.23 -19.58
CA THR A 250 -12.70 13.59 -19.01
C THR A 250 -12.29 12.60 -17.92
N ILE A 251 -10.99 12.36 -17.79
CA ILE A 251 -10.44 11.54 -16.70
C ILE A 251 -9.95 12.48 -15.59
N ASP A 252 -10.61 12.48 -14.44
CA ASP A 252 -10.23 13.29 -13.28
C ASP A 252 -9.98 12.43 -12.02
N LEU A 253 -8.76 11.95 -11.86
CA LEU A 253 -8.38 11.14 -10.70
C LEU A 253 -8.26 11.95 -9.40
N LEU A 254 -8.32 13.29 -9.47
CA LEU A 254 -8.21 14.17 -8.32
C LEU A 254 -9.58 14.47 -7.71
N ASN A 255 -10.58 14.77 -8.54
CA ASN A 255 -11.88 15.27 -8.08
C ASN A 255 -13.06 14.33 -8.38
N SER A 256 -12.89 13.35 -9.31
CA SER A 256 -13.89 12.32 -9.59
C SER A 256 -13.59 11.03 -8.81
N PRO A 257 -14.30 10.75 -7.70
CA PRO A 257 -14.19 9.45 -7.04
C PRO A 257 -14.56 8.27 -7.96
N SER A 258 -15.49 8.51 -8.90
CA SER A 258 -15.89 7.48 -9.86
C SER A 258 -14.73 7.06 -10.75
N ASP A 259 -13.99 8.02 -11.32
CA ASP A 259 -12.83 7.73 -12.16
C ASP A 259 -11.71 7.05 -11.36
N ALA A 260 -11.48 7.52 -10.14
CA ALA A 260 -10.51 6.88 -9.24
C ALA A 260 -10.87 5.42 -8.95
N ILE A 261 -12.15 5.12 -8.66
CA ILE A 261 -12.67 3.77 -8.42
C ILE A 261 -12.49 2.88 -9.65
N GLY A 262 -12.97 3.35 -10.82
CA GLY A 262 -12.86 2.62 -12.07
C GLY A 262 -11.42 2.36 -12.47
N SER A 263 -10.54 3.36 -12.31
CA SER A 263 -9.12 3.26 -12.65
C SER A 263 -8.36 2.28 -11.75
N VAL A 264 -8.63 2.27 -10.44
CA VAL A 264 -8.07 1.28 -9.51
C VAL A 264 -8.48 -0.14 -9.92
N ALA A 265 -9.75 -0.35 -10.23
CA ALA A 265 -10.25 -1.66 -10.64
C ALA A 265 -9.65 -2.10 -11.98
N ALA A 266 -9.56 -1.20 -12.97
CA ALA A 266 -8.93 -1.45 -14.27
C ALA A 266 -7.44 -1.81 -14.11
N PHE A 267 -6.71 -1.08 -13.24
CA PHE A 267 -5.31 -1.39 -12.93
C PHE A 267 -5.14 -2.81 -12.39
N LEU A 268 -5.93 -3.20 -11.38
CA LEU A 268 -5.83 -4.53 -10.78
C LEU A 268 -6.19 -5.63 -11.80
N ALA A 269 -7.23 -5.44 -12.60
CA ALA A 269 -7.61 -6.37 -13.66
C ALA A 269 -6.47 -6.54 -14.68
N ALA A 270 -5.83 -5.45 -15.10
CA ALA A 270 -4.69 -5.49 -16.02
C ALA A 270 -3.42 -6.13 -15.40
N HIS A 271 -3.34 -6.19 -14.07
CA HIS A 271 -2.21 -6.75 -13.32
C HIS A 271 -2.50 -8.13 -12.71
N GLY A 272 -3.44 -8.88 -13.29
CA GLY A 272 -3.67 -10.28 -12.98
C GLY A 272 -4.66 -10.54 -11.85
N TRP A 273 -5.54 -9.59 -11.54
CA TRP A 273 -6.69 -9.88 -10.69
C TRP A 273 -7.58 -10.94 -11.34
N GLN A 274 -7.89 -11.99 -10.61
CA GLN A 274 -8.71 -13.13 -11.05
C GLN A 274 -10.04 -13.14 -10.28
N ARG A 275 -11.14 -12.84 -10.98
CA ARG A 275 -12.48 -12.77 -10.38
C ARG A 275 -13.04 -14.12 -9.94
N GLU A 276 -12.50 -15.20 -10.53
CA GLU A 276 -12.95 -16.58 -10.30
C GLU A 276 -12.35 -17.19 -9.02
N LEU A 277 -11.32 -16.56 -8.45
CA LEU A 277 -10.70 -17.09 -7.24
C LEU A 277 -11.64 -17.00 -6.05
N ALA A 278 -11.86 -18.15 -5.41
CA ALA A 278 -12.73 -18.26 -4.25
C ALA A 278 -12.04 -17.70 -2.99
N GLY A 279 -12.83 -17.04 -2.15
CA GLY A 279 -12.43 -16.57 -0.83
C GLY A 279 -11.59 -15.29 -0.83
N PRO A 280 -11.07 -14.90 0.34
CA PRO A 280 -10.28 -13.69 0.47
C PRO A 280 -8.88 -13.85 -0.15
N PRO A 281 -8.17 -12.73 -0.43
CA PRO A 281 -6.82 -12.76 -1.00
C PRO A 281 -5.79 -13.49 -0.14
N VAL A 282 -6.00 -13.59 1.17
CA VAL A 282 -5.07 -14.25 2.11
C VAL A 282 -5.79 -15.05 3.19
N TYR A 283 -5.08 -16.06 3.74
CA TYR A 283 -5.52 -16.87 4.88
C TYR A 283 -4.39 -16.91 5.91
N ALA A 284 -4.72 -16.73 7.20
CA ALA A 284 -3.74 -16.87 8.26
C ALA A 284 -3.16 -18.29 8.27
N ALA A 285 -1.85 -18.39 8.45
CA ALA A 285 -1.14 -19.66 8.42
C ALA A 285 -0.27 -19.84 9.66
N THR A 286 -0.08 -21.11 10.04
CA THR A 286 0.91 -21.54 11.02
C THR A 286 1.99 -22.34 10.32
N VAL A 287 3.21 -22.30 10.86
CA VAL A 287 4.37 -22.95 10.30
C VAL A 287 5.01 -23.90 11.33
N SER A 288 5.47 -25.06 10.87
CA SER A 288 6.05 -26.08 11.73
C SER A 288 7.46 -25.70 12.21
N PRO A 289 7.90 -26.21 13.39
CA PRO A 289 9.23 -25.93 13.94
C PRO A 289 10.40 -26.46 13.09
N ASN A 290 10.17 -27.45 12.21
CA ASN A 290 11.23 -28.06 11.38
C ASN A 290 11.75 -27.14 10.27
N ARG A 291 11.06 -26.00 10.01
CA ARG A 291 11.45 -24.96 9.07
C ARG A 291 11.62 -25.42 7.60
N ALA A 292 11.03 -26.53 7.19
CA ALA A 292 11.04 -26.95 5.79
C ALA A 292 10.37 -25.90 4.85
N TRP A 293 9.49 -25.08 5.41
CA TRP A 293 8.80 -23.99 4.74
C TRP A 293 9.66 -22.76 4.43
N ASP A 294 10.87 -22.62 5.01
CA ASP A 294 11.76 -21.47 4.73
C ASP A 294 12.05 -21.32 3.23
N SER A 295 12.15 -22.43 2.53
CA SER A 295 12.38 -22.45 1.08
C SER A 295 11.21 -21.90 0.26
N LEU A 296 10.01 -21.78 0.84
CA LEU A 296 8.83 -21.25 0.19
C LEU A 296 8.71 -19.72 0.30
N LEU A 297 9.50 -19.09 1.17
CA LEU A 297 9.56 -17.64 1.32
C LEU A 297 10.37 -16.99 0.20
N ASN A 298 10.08 -15.71 -0.08
CA ASN A 298 10.82 -14.89 -1.03
C ASN A 298 10.89 -15.45 -2.46
N GLN A 299 9.90 -16.23 -2.86
CA GLN A 299 9.81 -16.85 -4.18
C GLN A 299 9.22 -15.95 -5.27
N GLY A 300 9.29 -14.63 -5.05
CA GLY A 300 8.73 -13.59 -5.92
C GLY A 300 7.31 -13.19 -5.52
N LEU A 301 6.71 -12.30 -6.31
CA LEU A 301 5.36 -11.76 -6.07
C LEU A 301 4.33 -12.57 -6.86
N THR A 302 4.21 -13.86 -6.54
CA THR A 302 3.31 -14.77 -7.25
C THR A 302 2.91 -15.97 -6.41
N ALA A 303 1.71 -16.50 -6.65
CA ALA A 303 1.23 -17.75 -6.07
C ALA A 303 1.78 -18.94 -6.86
N LYS A 304 2.42 -19.90 -6.21
CA LYS A 304 3.14 -21.01 -6.86
C LYS A 304 2.78 -22.40 -6.33
N TYR A 305 2.34 -22.51 -5.08
CA TYR A 305 2.24 -23.75 -4.34
C TYR A 305 0.78 -24.16 -4.11
N ARG A 306 0.47 -25.44 -4.27
CA ARG A 306 -0.81 -26.00 -3.87
C ARG A 306 -0.84 -26.36 -2.39
N ASN A 307 -2.04 -26.51 -1.82
CA ASN A 307 -2.24 -26.85 -0.41
C ASN A 307 -1.44 -28.09 0.02
N GLY A 308 -1.31 -29.11 -0.82
CA GLY A 308 -0.54 -30.30 -0.52
C GLY A 308 0.97 -30.04 -0.36
N GLU A 309 1.55 -29.20 -1.22
CA GLU A 309 2.97 -28.82 -1.15
C GLU A 309 3.26 -27.98 0.09
N LEU A 310 2.35 -27.04 0.41
CA LEU A 310 2.42 -26.22 1.61
C LEU A 310 2.34 -27.08 2.87
N SER A 311 1.39 -28.02 2.91
CA SER A 311 1.23 -28.95 4.03
C SER A 311 2.46 -29.86 4.20
N ALA A 312 3.02 -30.40 3.11
CA ALA A 312 4.24 -31.21 3.13
C ALA A 312 5.45 -30.43 3.68
N ALA A 313 5.50 -29.12 3.42
CA ALA A 313 6.51 -28.24 3.99
C ALA A 313 6.20 -27.80 5.44
N GLY A 314 5.08 -28.23 6.02
CA GLY A 314 4.66 -27.86 7.39
C GLY A 314 3.98 -26.53 7.51
N VAL A 315 3.31 -26.06 6.46
CA VAL A 315 2.45 -24.86 6.48
C VAL A 315 1.00 -25.29 6.55
N THR A 316 0.25 -24.77 7.54
CA THR A 316 -1.17 -25.07 7.73
C THR A 316 -1.98 -23.80 7.78
N SER A 317 -3.11 -23.75 7.07
CA SER A 317 -4.05 -22.64 7.19
C SER A 317 -4.87 -22.78 8.46
N ALA A 318 -5.13 -21.66 9.13
CA ALA A 318 -5.99 -21.61 10.31
C ALA A 318 -7.46 -21.95 10.00
N THR A 319 -7.87 -21.76 8.73
CA THR A 319 -9.21 -22.11 8.22
C THR A 319 -9.06 -22.83 6.88
N PRO A 320 -10.05 -23.64 6.46
CA PRO A 320 -9.99 -24.30 5.16
C PRO A 320 -9.79 -23.29 4.03
N ALA A 321 -8.65 -23.37 3.36
CA ALA A 321 -8.35 -22.58 2.17
C ALA A 321 -8.77 -23.36 0.92
N PRO A 322 -9.44 -22.74 -0.07
CA PRO A 322 -9.80 -23.38 -1.34
C PRO A 322 -8.61 -24.03 -2.04
N ASP A 323 -8.85 -25.02 -2.89
CA ASP A 323 -7.78 -25.66 -3.68
C ASP A 323 -7.39 -24.78 -4.88
N GLN A 324 -6.46 -23.90 -4.64
CA GLN A 324 -5.87 -22.99 -5.63
C GLN A 324 -4.38 -22.78 -5.32
N LEU A 325 -3.67 -21.99 -6.13
CA LEU A 325 -2.26 -21.68 -5.86
C LEU A 325 -2.13 -20.57 -4.81
N TYR A 326 -1.11 -20.72 -3.95
CA TYR A 326 -0.72 -19.75 -2.94
C TYR A 326 0.79 -19.48 -2.94
N GLY A 327 1.19 -18.34 -2.41
CA GLY A 327 2.54 -18.08 -1.91
C GLY A 327 2.53 -17.99 -0.40
N LEU A 328 3.63 -18.33 0.25
CA LEU A 328 3.84 -18.09 1.67
C LEU A 328 4.39 -16.68 1.86
N VAL A 329 3.68 -15.87 2.64
CA VAL A 329 4.02 -14.50 2.96
C VAL A 329 4.34 -14.36 4.44
N ASP A 330 5.43 -13.68 4.76
CA ASP A 330 5.85 -13.34 6.11
C ASP A 330 5.64 -11.84 6.41
N LEU A 331 5.05 -11.57 7.56
CA LEU A 331 4.89 -10.22 8.09
C LEU A 331 5.71 -10.10 9.38
N GLN A 332 6.95 -9.65 9.25
CA GLN A 332 7.91 -9.55 10.35
C GLN A 332 7.49 -8.49 11.36
N ASN A 333 7.62 -8.77 12.66
CA ASN A 333 7.20 -7.93 13.77
C ASN A 333 8.36 -7.48 14.69
N GLY A 334 9.55 -7.29 14.13
CA GLY A 334 10.73 -6.93 14.92
C GLY A 334 11.17 -8.07 15.84
N ALA A 335 11.10 -7.85 17.16
CA ALA A 335 11.38 -8.87 18.16
C ALA A 335 10.19 -9.79 18.48
N GLU A 336 8.98 -9.41 18.06
CA GLU A 336 7.77 -10.20 18.25
C GLU A 336 7.65 -11.29 17.16
N PRO A 337 6.85 -12.35 17.37
CA PRO A 337 6.66 -13.41 16.40
C PRO A 337 6.19 -12.90 15.03
N THR A 338 6.80 -13.41 13.97
CA THR A 338 6.39 -13.18 12.59
C THR A 338 5.02 -13.79 12.33
N GLU A 339 4.15 -13.08 11.65
CA GLU A 339 2.88 -13.59 11.16
C GLU A 339 3.07 -14.20 9.77
N TYR A 340 2.46 -15.37 9.52
CA TYR A 340 2.53 -16.05 8.23
C TYR A 340 1.15 -16.13 7.59
N TRP A 341 1.12 -16.04 6.26
CA TRP A 341 -0.13 -16.00 5.50
C TRP A 341 0.01 -16.77 4.18
N LEU A 342 -1.03 -17.50 3.81
CA LEU A 342 -1.21 -18.01 2.46
C LEU A 342 -1.83 -16.91 1.61
N ALA A 343 -1.14 -16.50 0.55
CA ALA A 343 -1.56 -15.43 -0.35
C ALA A 343 -1.86 -15.99 -1.74
N ASN A 344 -3.06 -15.76 -2.27
CA ASN A 344 -3.43 -16.16 -3.62
C ASN A 344 -3.00 -15.12 -4.68
N ALA A 345 -3.29 -15.36 -5.95
CA ALA A 345 -2.90 -14.48 -7.06
C ALA A 345 -3.45 -13.05 -6.89
N ASN A 346 -4.63 -12.86 -6.28
CA ASN A 346 -5.23 -11.55 -6.08
C ASN A 346 -4.46 -10.69 -5.05
N PHE A 347 -3.87 -11.31 -4.02
CA PHE A 347 -2.95 -10.61 -3.14
C PHE A 347 -1.72 -10.11 -3.89
N PHE A 348 -1.17 -10.92 -4.79
CA PHE A 348 -0.02 -10.52 -5.58
C PHE A 348 -0.37 -9.49 -6.66
N ALA A 349 -1.61 -9.46 -7.17
CA ALA A 349 -2.09 -8.36 -8.00
C ALA A 349 -2.06 -7.01 -7.25
N ILE A 350 -2.43 -6.98 -5.96
CA ILE A 350 -2.29 -5.77 -5.12
C ILE A 350 -0.82 -5.35 -4.99
N THR A 351 0.13 -6.29 -4.92
CA THR A 351 1.56 -5.96 -4.84
C THR A 351 2.11 -5.30 -6.12
N GLN A 352 1.38 -5.31 -7.23
CA GLN A 352 1.80 -4.57 -8.43
C GLN A 352 1.60 -3.06 -8.27
N TYR A 353 0.73 -2.65 -7.37
CA TYR A 353 0.58 -1.25 -6.96
C TYR A 353 1.81 -0.77 -6.17
N ASN A 354 2.24 -1.56 -5.21
CA ASN A 354 3.44 -1.33 -4.42
C ASN A 354 4.04 -2.69 -4.02
N ARG A 355 5.28 -2.94 -4.39
CA ARG A 355 6.00 -4.23 -4.22
C ARG A 355 6.34 -4.52 -2.75
N SER A 356 5.33 -4.51 -1.88
CA SER A 356 5.45 -4.70 -0.43
C SER A 356 4.31 -5.54 0.11
N TYR A 357 4.62 -6.62 0.82
CA TYR A 357 3.62 -7.42 1.53
C TYR A 357 2.90 -6.60 2.61
N PHE A 358 3.60 -5.69 3.29
CA PHE A 358 3.00 -4.80 4.28
C PHE A 358 1.95 -3.88 3.65
N TYR A 359 2.26 -3.34 2.47
CA TYR A 359 1.30 -2.53 1.71
C TYR A 359 0.06 -3.34 1.33
N ALA A 360 0.25 -4.48 0.65
CA ALA A 360 -0.86 -5.29 0.17
C ALA A 360 -1.75 -5.79 1.33
N MET A 361 -1.14 -6.20 2.45
CA MET A 361 -1.90 -6.58 3.64
C MET A 361 -2.66 -5.39 4.25
N SER A 362 -2.09 -4.17 4.24
CA SER A 362 -2.80 -2.97 4.71
C SER A 362 -4.02 -2.65 3.87
N VAL A 363 -3.94 -2.83 2.54
CA VAL A 363 -5.09 -2.69 1.64
C VAL A 363 -6.19 -3.67 2.00
N VAL A 364 -5.84 -4.96 2.14
CA VAL A 364 -6.81 -6.02 2.49
C VAL A 364 -7.43 -5.78 3.86
N GLU A 365 -6.63 -5.50 4.89
CA GLU A 365 -7.13 -5.29 6.25
C GLU A 365 -7.94 -4.00 6.39
N LEU A 366 -7.52 -2.89 5.75
CA LEU A 366 -8.29 -1.63 5.80
C LEU A 366 -9.64 -1.79 5.10
N GLY A 367 -9.65 -2.32 3.86
CA GLY A 367 -10.89 -2.51 3.11
C GLY A 367 -11.89 -3.38 3.86
N ARG A 368 -11.40 -4.47 4.42
CA ARG A 368 -12.20 -5.37 5.26
C ARG A 368 -12.70 -4.70 6.54
N THR A 369 -11.85 -3.91 7.23
CA THR A 369 -12.23 -3.14 8.41
C THR A 369 -13.37 -2.18 8.09
N VAL A 370 -13.27 -1.45 6.99
CA VAL A 370 -14.32 -0.53 6.52
C VAL A 370 -15.61 -1.29 6.21
N ARG A 371 -15.55 -2.42 5.50
CA ARG A 371 -16.72 -3.25 5.16
C ARG A 371 -17.45 -3.73 6.41
N LEU A 372 -16.73 -4.27 7.38
CA LEU A 372 -17.31 -4.77 8.63
C LEU A 372 -17.93 -3.65 9.46
N ALA A 373 -17.22 -2.53 9.60
CA ALA A 373 -17.73 -1.37 10.34
C ALA A 373 -18.99 -0.77 9.69
N ARG A 374 -19.03 -0.73 8.34
CA ARG A 374 -20.18 -0.26 7.56
C ARG A 374 -21.40 -1.17 7.72
N SER A 375 -21.22 -2.48 7.72
CA SER A 375 -22.34 -3.44 7.80
C SER A 375 -22.97 -3.52 9.20
N GLY A 376 -22.38 -2.91 10.23
CA GLY A 376 -22.81 -3.06 11.62
C GLY A 376 -22.75 -4.51 12.12
N ALA A 377 -22.04 -5.39 11.41
CA ALA A 377 -21.94 -6.79 11.73
C ALA A 377 -21.25 -6.96 13.09
N ALA A 378 -22.04 -7.26 14.11
CA ALA A 378 -21.52 -7.81 15.35
C ALA A 378 -20.83 -9.14 14.99
N ILE A 379 -19.52 -9.16 15.07
CA ILE A 379 -18.78 -10.42 14.93
C ILE A 379 -19.14 -11.24 16.15
N SER A 380 -19.87 -12.33 15.94
CA SER A 380 -20.10 -13.30 16.99
C SER A 380 -18.73 -13.82 17.41
N THR A 381 -18.26 -13.36 18.56
CA THR A 381 -17.19 -14.03 19.28
C THR A 381 -17.75 -15.37 19.70
N SER A 382 -17.52 -16.43 18.93
CA SER A 382 -17.65 -17.78 19.44
C SER A 382 -16.60 -17.94 20.52
N ALA A 383 -16.96 -17.61 21.74
CA ALA A 383 -16.29 -18.08 22.92
C ALA A 383 -16.43 -19.60 22.91
N SER A 384 -15.41 -20.30 22.44
CA SER A 384 -15.21 -21.70 22.70
C SER A 384 -14.94 -21.82 24.21
N GLY A 385 -16.00 -21.87 25.01
CA GLY A 385 -15.93 -22.45 26.31
C GLY A 385 -15.95 -23.98 26.14
N MET A 386 -14.82 -24.60 26.41
CA MET A 386 -14.68 -25.84 27.19
C MET A 386 -13.18 -26.15 27.29
#